data_1ec65801c49d3e17aacb26ff9b34f134
#
_entry.id   1ec65801c49d3e17aacb26ff9b34f134
#
_cell.length_a   1.000
_cell.length_b   1.000
_cell.length_c   1.000
_cell.angle_alpha   90.00
_cell.angle_beta   90.00
_cell.angle_gamma   90.00
#
_symmetry.space_group_name_H-M   'P 1'
#
loop_
_entity.id
_entity.type
_entity.pdbx_description
1 polymer ?
#
loop_
_entity_poly.entity_id
_entity_poly.type
_entity_poly.pdbx_seq_one_letter_code
_entity_poly.pdbx_strand_id
1 'polypeptide(L)'
;MRFNALLALFLSGTAFAADAPKKVRIRGVSLLGSGCPAGTADVQVDATGSLFEATFSQYEVETGPGTQPIDWRKNCKLTLNMEFDEGFQFTVLDTNMIGFAEIPAGANGQCVNTFSFTGNGLERVDFAIKLPGKYSGRFNLESHPGLTSWSPCGGSTAILNMNTACNISPTNLPALIAVDHISGKLTVKFAVQWRDCRK
;
A
#
# COMPACT_ATOMS: atom_id res chain seq x y z
N MET A 1 6.55 17.14 64.32
CA MET A 1 6.85 16.64 63.00
C MET A 1 5.55 16.23 62.34
N ARG A 2 5.08 16.97 61.32
CA ARG A 2 3.84 16.68 60.57
C ARG A 2 4.24 16.11 59.22
N PHE A 3 3.90 14.84 58.98
CA PHE A 3 4.06 14.18 57.67
C PHE A 3 2.87 14.52 56.77
N ASN A 4 3.11 15.28 55.70
CA ASN A 4 2.15 15.49 54.63
C ASN A 4 2.28 14.31 53.65
N ALA A 5 1.24 13.47 53.60
CA ALA A 5 1.10 12.45 52.57
C ALA A 5 0.58 13.11 51.27
N LEU A 6 1.40 13.19 50.25
CA LEU A 6 0.98 13.55 48.88
C LEU A 6 0.28 12.34 48.25
N LEU A 7 -1.03 12.48 48.07
CA LEU A 7 -1.84 11.51 47.32
C LEU A 7 -1.64 11.75 45.82
N ALA A 8 -0.86 10.87 45.16
CA ALA A 8 -0.69 10.89 43.71
C ALA A 8 -1.94 10.25 43.08
N LEU A 9 -2.77 11.07 42.43
CA LEU A 9 -3.84 10.59 41.55
C LEU A 9 -3.23 10.05 40.25
N PHE A 10 -3.21 8.75 40.09
CA PHE A 10 -2.96 8.14 38.78
C PHE A 10 -4.24 8.24 37.92
N LEU A 11 -4.26 9.17 36.98
CA LEU A 11 -5.24 9.14 35.89
C LEU A 11 -4.88 7.98 34.94
N SER A 12 -5.55 6.85 35.14
CA SER A 12 -5.57 5.75 34.17
C SER A 12 -6.39 6.20 32.94
N GLY A 13 -5.70 6.73 31.92
CA GLY A 13 -6.28 6.95 30.62
C GLY A 13 -6.68 5.62 30.00
N THR A 14 -7.96 5.32 29.93
CA THR A 14 -8.48 4.22 29.13
C THR A 14 -8.26 4.56 27.66
N ALA A 15 -7.25 3.97 27.03
CA ALA A 15 -7.14 3.97 25.58
C ALA A 15 -8.35 3.19 25.04
N PHE A 16 -9.32 3.88 24.45
CA PHE A 16 -10.37 3.24 23.66
C PHE A 16 -9.70 2.66 22.43
N ALA A 17 -9.53 1.35 22.39
CA ALA A 17 -9.23 0.66 21.15
C ALA A 17 -10.39 0.99 20.20
N ALA A 18 -10.09 1.51 19.01
CA ALA A 18 -11.11 1.72 17.99
C ALA A 18 -11.73 0.35 17.67
N ASP A 19 -13.05 0.24 17.76
CA ASP A 19 -13.76 -0.97 17.39
C ASP A 19 -13.43 -1.33 15.94
N ALA A 20 -13.01 -2.57 15.72
CA ALA A 20 -12.74 -3.11 14.40
C ALA A 20 -13.78 -4.20 14.08
N PRO A 21 -14.15 -4.41 12.80
CA PRO A 21 -15.07 -5.46 12.42
C PRO A 21 -14.48 -6.82 12.79
N LYS A 22 -15.34 -7.74 13.24
CA LYS A 22 -14.95 -9.12 13.60
C LYS A 22 -14.71 -10.00 12.38
N LYS A 23 -15.28 -9.62 11.24
CA LYS A 23 -15.13 -10.31 9.97
C LYS A 23 -14.63 -9.33 8.92
N VAL A 24 -13.50 -9.66 8.31
CA VAL A 24 -12.98 -9.00 7.11
C VAL A 24 -12.56 -10.06 6.13
N ARG A 25 -13.05 -10.00 4.90
CA ARG A 25 -12.63 -10.92 3.84
C ARG A 25 -12.65 -10.26 2.47
N ILE A 26 -11.80 -10.76 1.59
CA ILE A 26 -11.78 -10.41 0.18
C ILE A 26 -12.74 -11.36 -0.54
N ARG A 27 -13.81 -10.81 -1.15
CA ARG A 27 -14.77 -11.57 -1.95
C ARG A 27 -14.36 -11.75 -3.39
N GLY A 28 -13.59 -10.82 -3.91
CA GLY A 28 -13.12 -10.87 -5.27
C GLY A 28 -11.95 -9.94 -5.50
N VAL A 29 -11.08 -10.36 -6.41
CA VAL A 29 -9.91 -9.63 -6.86
C VAL A 29 -9.96 -9.54 -8.37
N SER A 30 -9.77 -8.35 -8.93
CA SER A 30 -9.47 -8.19 -10.34
C SER A 30 -8.16 -7.42 -10.52
N LEU A 31 -7.41 -7.82 -11.51
CA LEU A 31 -6.06 -7.34 -11.81
C LEU A 31 -5.99 -6.91 -13.28
N LEU A 32 -5.43 -5.74 -13.53
CA LEU A 32 -5.26 -5.20 -14.87
C LEU A 32 -4.02 -4.29 -14.93
N GLY A 33 -3.09 -4.60 -15.80
CA GLY A 33 -1.94 -3.73 -16.04
C GLY A 33 -0.72 -4.44 -16.57
N SER A 34 0.24 -3.66 -17.06
CA SER A 34 1.49 -4.17 -17.63
C SER A 34 2.45 -4.77 -16.59
N GLY A 35 2.27 -4.46 -15.31
CA GLY A 35 3.07 -4.99 -14.20
C GLY A 35 2.47 -6.23 -13.54
N CYS A 36 1.28 -6.67 -13.96
CA CYS A 36 0.63 -7.84 -13.39
C CYS A 36 -0.15 -8.65 -14.46
N PRO A 37 0.55 -9.30 -15.38
CA PRO A 37 -0.08 -10.26 -16.27
C PRO A 37 -0.93 -11.28 -15.51
N ALA A 38 -1.91 -11.88 -16.17
CA ALA A 38 -2.82 -12.83 -15.52
C ALA A 38 -2.06 -13.97 -14.81
N GLY A 39 -2.39 -14.23 -13.54
CA GLY A 39 -1.75 -15.26 -12.72
C GLY A 39 -0.41 -14.87 -12.09
N THR A 40 0.04 -13.61 -12.23
CA THR A 40 1.32 -13.14 -11.67
C THR A 40 1.20 -12.26 -10.44
N ALA A 41 -0.02 -12.07 -9.95
CA ALA A 41 -0.25 -11.31 -8.72
C ALA A 41 -1.26 -12.02 -7.80
N ASP A 42 -1.10 -11.83 -6.50
CA ASP A 42 -1.95 -12.36 -5.44
C ASP A 42 -2.20 -11.31 -4.37
N VAL A 43 -3.31 -11.41 -3.64
CA VAL A 43 -3.64 -10.52 -2.54
C VAL A 43 -4.15 -11.33 -1.36
N GLN A 44 -3.59 -11.05 -0.20
CA GLN A 44 -3.98 -11.66 1.06
C GLN A 44 -4.33 -10.59 2.10
N VAL A 45 -5.14 -10.97 3.08
CA VAL A 45 -5.47 -10.18 4.26
C VAL A 45 -5.16 -10.99 5.50
N ASP A 46 -4.61 -10.34 6.51
CA ASP A 46 -4.31 -10.97 7.80
C ASP A 46 -5.60 -11.34 8.57
N ALA A 47 -5.45 -12.13 9.62
CA ALA A 47 -6.58 -12.59 10.44
C ALA A 47 -7.33 -11.45 11.17
N THR A 48 -6.68 -10.30 11.34
CA THR A 48 -7.28 -9.11 11.99
C THR A 48 -8.02 -8.21 11.00
N GLY A 49 -7.82 -8.40 9.69
CA GLY A 49 -8.35 -7.53 8.66
C GLY A 49 -7.71 -6.13 8.63
N SER A 50 -6.55 -5.97 9.25
CA SER A 50 -5.87 -4.68 9.37
C SER A 50 -4.64 -4.56 8.48
N LEU A 51 -4.08 -5.68 7.99
CA LEU A 51 -2.93 -5.71 7.12
C LEU A 51 -3.25 -6.48 5.83
N PHE A 52 -3.02 -5.85 4.72
CA PHE A 52 -3.13 -6.45 3.38
C PHE A 52 -1.75 -6.58 2.75
N GLU A 53 -1.57 -7.64 1.96
CA GLU A 53 -0.35 -7.87 1.21
C GLU A 53 -0.70 -8.20 -0.25
N ALA A 54 -0.27 -7.34 -1.17
CA ALA A 54 -0.32 -7.58 -2.61
C ALA A 54 1.07 -7.99 -3.10
N THR A 55 1.18 -9.12 -3.77
CA THR A 55 2.46 -9.64 -4.30
C THR A 55 2.39 -9.80 -5.80
N PHE A 56 3.51 -9.48 -6.48
CA PHE A 56 3.65 -9.52 -7.92
C PHE A 56 4.92 -10.31 -8.27
N SER A 57 4.82 -11.36 -9.08
CA SER A 57 5.94 -12.24 -9.44
C SER A 57 6.64 -11.87 -10.75
N GLN A 58 6.07 -10.95 -11.55
CA GLN A 58 6.62 -10.52 -12.84
C GLN A 58 6.61 -8.99 -13.02
N TYR A 59 6.69 -8.25 -11.92
CA TYR A 59 6.72 -6.80 -11.98
C TYR A 59 8.16 -6.32 -12.22
N GLU A 60 8.41 -5.78 -13.41
CA GLU A 60 9.74 -5.31 -13.79
C GLU A 60 9.66 -4.03 -14.61
N VAL A 61 10.40 -2.99 -14.21
CA VAL A 61 10.61 -1.72 -14.92
C VAL A 61 12.07 -1.63 -15.28
N GLU A 62 12.37 -1.47 -16.55
CA GLU A 62 13.74 -1.44 -17.07
C GLU A 62 13.92 -0.27 -18.04
N THR A 63 15.10 0.37 -17.97
CA THR A 63 15.54 1.43 -18.89
C THR A 63 16.94 1.15 -19.43
N GLY A 64 17.32 1.88 -20.48
CA GLY A 64 18.63 1.77 -21.10
C GLY A 64 18.59 1.32 -22.55
N PRO A 65 19.76 1.10 -23.19
CA PRO A 65 19.84 0.69 -24.57
C PRO A 65 19.10 -0.64 -24.83
N GLY A 66 18.26 -0.64 -25.84
CA GLY A 66 17.49 -1.85 -26.24
C GLY A 66 16.11 -2.00 -25.60
N THR A 67 15.80 -1.20 -24.55
CA THR A 67 14.47 -1.23 -23.92
C THR A 67 13.45 -0.42 -24.73
N GLN A 68 12.17 -0.74 -24.52
CA GLN A 68 11.04 -0.11 -25.20
C GLN A 68 10.25 0.79 -24.23
N PRO A 69 9.45 1.76 -24.70
CA PRO A 69 8.64 2.63 -23.84
C PRO A 69 7.73 1.88 -22.85
N ILE A 70 7.27 0.68 -23.20
CA ILE A 70 6.47 -0.16 -22.31
C ILE A 70 7.27 -0.73 -21.14
N ASP A 71 8.60 -0.77 -21.22
CA ASP A 71 9.48 -1.27 -20.17
C ASP A 71 9.80 -0.18 -19.15
N TRP A 72 9.79 1.08 -19.55
CA TRP A 72 10.17 2.22 -18.70
C TRP A 72 9.15 2.54 -17.61
N ARG A 73 7.94 2.02 -17.78
CA ARG A 73 6.84 2.20 -16.84
C ARG A 73 5.96 0.96 -16.82
N LYS A 74 5.70 0.48 -15.64
CA LYS A 74 4.72 -0.60 -15.41
C LYS A 74 3.67 -0.11 -14.41
N ASN A 75 2.46 -0.65 -14.54
CA ASN A 75 1.42 -0.44 -13.55
C ASN A 75 0.59 -1.70 -13.37
N CYS A 76 0.03 -1.83 -12.18
CA CYS A 76 -0.99 -2.83 -11.89
C CYS A 76 -2.14 -2.16 -11.13
N LYS A 77 -3.32 -2.18 -11.72
CA LYS A 77 -4.57 -1.80 -11.07
C LYS A 77 -5.18 -3.05 -10.45
N LEU A 78 -5.32 -3.00 -9.13
CA LEU A 78 -5.95 -4.01 -8.31
C LEU A 78 -7.29 -3.46 -7.83
N THR A 79 -8.36 -4.23 -8.00
CA THR A 79 -9.69 -3.91 -7.45
C THR A 79 -10.07 -5.01 -6.47
N LEU A 80 -10.25 -4.65 -5.22
CA LEU A 80 -10.64 -5.56 -4.13
C LEU A 80 -12.10 -5.32 -3.76
N ASN A 81 -12.92 -6.36 -3.89
CA ASN A 81 -14.26 -6.38 -3.33
C ASN A 81 -14.15 -6.90 -1.88
N MET A 82 -14.29 -5.98 -0.94
CA MET A 82 -14.16 -6.25 0.49
C MET A 82 -15.53 -6.48 1.11
N GLU A 83 -15.62 -7.47 2.01
CA GLU A 83 -16.77 -7.70 2.88
C GLU A 83 -16.35 -7.62 4.34
N PHE A 84 -17.15 -6.93 5.15
CA PHE A 84 -16.91 -6.73 6.59
C PHE A 84 -18.23 -6.51 7.34
N ASP A 85 -18.18 -6.46 8.66
CA ASP A 85 -19.37 -6.23 9.48
C ASP A 85 -19.98 -4.83 9.17
N GLU A 86 -21.32 -4.76 9.16
CA GLU A 86 -22.06 -3.52 8.94
C GLU A 86 -21.71 -2.43 9.97
N GLY A 87 -21.77 -1.18 9.55
CA GLY A 87 -21.54 -0.02 10.42
C GLY A 87 -20.08 0.41 10.54
N PHE A 88 -19.17 -0.21 9.80
CA PHE A 88 -17.76 0.17 9.75
C PHE A 88 -17.39 0.81 8.42
N GLN A 89 -16.33 1.61 8.46
CA GLN A 89 -15.60 2.10 7.30
C GLN A 89 -14.09 2.03 7.59
N PHE A 90 -13.28 2.04 6.54
CA PHE A 90 -11.84 1.99 6.68
C PHE A 90 -11.11 2.95 5.75
N THR A 91 -9.86 3.23 6.10
CA THR A 91 -8.91 4.00 5.29
C THR A 91 -7.57 3.27 5.22
N VAL A 92 -6.77 3.54 4.19
CA VAL A 92 -5.38 3.10 4.12
C VAL A 92 -4.51 4.14 4.83
N LEU A 93 -3.71 3.71 5.82
CA LEU A 93 -2.86 4.57 6.65
C LEU A 93 -1.47 4.74 6.05
N ASP A 94 -0.86 3.64 5.70
CA ASP A 94 0.51 3.57 5.21
C ASP A 94 0.70 2.41 4.23
N THR A 95 1.79 2.48 3.47
CA THR A 95 2.24 1.38 2.64
C THR A 95 3.72 1.11 2.86
N ASN A 96 4.07 -0.17 2.81
CA ASN A 96 5.43 -0.65 2.77
C ASN A 96 5.64 -1.42 1.48
N MET A 97 6.67 -1.06 0.72
CA MET A 97 6.98 -1.70 -0.56
C MET A 97 8.35 -2.37 -0.50
N ILE A 98 8.41 -3.63 -0.89
CA ILE A 98 9.60 -4.47 -0.86
C ILE A 98 9.88 -4.97 -2.28
N GLY A 99 11.10 -4.78 -2.75
CA GLY A 99 11.56 -5.20 -4.06
C GLY A 99 13.08 -5.08 -4.19
N PHE A 100 13.54 -5.10 -5.43
CA PHE A 100 14.94 -4.90 -5.79
C PHE A 100 15.06 -3.73 -6.77
N ALA A 101 16.14 -2.95 -6.68
CA ALA A 101 16.40 -1.88 -7.63
C ALA A 101 17.90 -1.71 -7.89
N GLU A 102 18.21 -1.35 -9.15
CA GLU A 102 19.51 -0.87 -9.59
C GLU A 102 19.32 0.47 -10.31
N ILE A 103 19.63 1.56 -9.63
CA ILE A 103 19.45 2.92 -10.13
C ILE A 103 20.81 3.61 -10.14
N PRO A 104 21.43 3.84 -11.31
CA PRO A 104 22.74 4.47 -11.39
C PRO A 104 22.68 5.97 -11.06
N ALA A 105 23.84 6.57 -10.87
CA ALA A 105 23.95 8.02 -10.73
C ALA A 105 23.33 8.73 -11.95
N GLY A 106 22.52 9.75 -11.70
CA GLY A 106 21.83 10.50 -12.75
C GLY A 106 20.47 9.95 -13.18
N ALA A 107 20.09 8.76 -12.69
CA ALA A 107 18.74 8.23 -12.83
C ALA A 107 17.97 8.29 -11.51
N ASN A 108 16.64 8.24 -11.60
CA ASN A 108 15.73 8.15 -10.45
C ASN A 108 14.62 7.17 -10.77
N GLY A 109 14.38 6.27 -9.84
CA GLY A 109 13.22 5.39 -9.81
C GLY A 109 12.15 5.92 -8.88
N GLN A 110 10.90 5.66 -9.22
CA GLN A 110 9.76 6.00 -8.37
C GLN A 110 8.67 4.95 -8.53
N CYS A 111 8.08 4.56 -7.41
CA CYS A 111 6.83 3.80 -7.38
C CYS A 111 5.77 4.61 -6.61
N VAL A 112 4.54 4.61 -7.10
CA VAL A 112 3.40 5.24 -6.43
C VAL A 112 2.29 4.21 -6.27
N ASN A 113 1.86 4.00 -5.04
CA ASN A 113 0.66 3.24 -4.73
C ASN A 113 -0.49 4.23 -4.53
N THR A 114 -1.44 4.25 -5.44
CA THR A 114 -2.63 5.11 -5.39
C THR A 114 -3.81 4.30 -4.89
N PHE A 115 -4.49 4.75 -3.85
CA PHE A 115 -5.70 4.14 -3.31
C PHE A 115 -6.90 5.05 -3.50
N SER A 116 -8.05 4.45 -3.81
CA SER A 116 -9.34 5.12 -3.91
C SER A 116 -10.47 4.14 -3.63
N PHE A 117 -11.61 4.66 -3.19
CA PHE A 117 -12.83 3.88 -2.99
C PHE A 117 -13.86 4.17 -4.08
N THR A 118 -14.49 3.12 -4.58
CA THR A 118 -15.66 3.32 -5.47
C THR A 118 -16.80 3.95 -4.68
N GLY A 119 -17.35 5.03 -5.20
CA GLY A 119 -18.42 5.79 -4.55
C GLY A 119 -17.98 7.09 -3.87
N ASN A 120 -16.67 7.33 -3.71
CA ASN A 120 -16.12 8.57 -3.12
C ASN A 120 -15.70 9.62 -4.17
N GLY A 121 -16.27 9.58 -5.36
CA GLY A 121 -15.93 10.54 -6.42
C GLY A 121 -14.49 10.38 -6.89
N LEU A 122 -13.73 11.49 -6.88
CA LEU A 122 -12.33 11.54 -7.33
C LEU A 122 -11.30 11.48 -6.17
N GLU A 123 -11.75 11.23 -4.95
CA GLU A 123 -10.84 11.15 -3.80
C GLU A 123 -9.87 9.98 -3.95
N ARG A 124 -8.59 10.29 -3.87
CA ARG A 124 -7.51 9.31 -3.90
C ARG A 124 -6.38 9.74 -2.97
N VAL A 125 -5.60 8.76 -2.52
CA VAL A 125 -4.41 8.98 -1.70
C VAL A 125 -3.23 8.30 -2.38
N ASP A 126 -2.15 9.04 -2.57
CA ASP A 126 -0.93 8.60 -3.23
C ASP A 126 0.19 8.37 -2.20
N PHE A 127 0.76 7.17 -2.23
CA PHE A 127 1.87 6.73 -1.40
C PHE A 127 3.11 6.59 -2.29
N ALA A 128 3.99 7.58 -2.27
CA ALA A 128 5.15 7.62 -3.14
C ALA A 128 6.39 7.00 -2.48
N ILE A 129 7.00 6.05 -3.17
CA ILE A 129 8.29 5.44 -2.86
C ILE A 129 9.32 5.97 -3.85
N LYS A 130 10.37 6.63 -3.35
CA LYS A 130 11.44 7.21 -4.17
C LYS A 130 12.71 6.37 -4.07
N LEU A 131 13.29 6.07 -5.21
CA LEU A 131 14.55 5.35 -5.38
C LEU A 131 15.55 6.28 -6.09
N PRO A 132 16.27 7.12 -5.35
CA PRO A 132 17.22 8.07 -5.93
C PRO A 132 18.43 7.33 -6.49
N GLY A 133 19.17 8.00 -7.39
CA GLY A 133 20.37 7.45 -8.03
C GLY A 133 21.45 7.03 -7.06
N LYS A 134 22.29 6.06 -7.49
CA LYS A 134 23.23 5.25 -6.74
C LYS A 134 22.56 4.30 -5.75
N TYR A 135 21.40 3.79 -6.10
CA TYR A 135 20.75 2.72 -5.36
C TYR A 135 21.08 1.38 -6.03
N SER A 136 21.50 0.39 -5.25
CA SER A 136 21.71 -0.98 -5.74
C SER A 136 21.41 -1.96 -4.61
N GLY A 137 20.41 -2.80 -4.81
CA GLY A 137 20.04 -3.84 -3.86
C GLY A 137 18.53 -3.93 -3.57
N ARG A 138 18.22 -4.73 -2.55
CA ARG A 138 16.86 -4.87 -2.03
C ARG A 138 16.42 -3.59 -1.34
N PHE A 139 15.21 -3.13 -1.63
CA PHE A 139 14.58 -2.05 -0.88
C PHE A 139 13.41 -2.57 -0.03
N ASN A 140 13.20 -1.89 1.08
CA ASN A 140 12.06 -2.04 1.98
C ASN A 140 11.72 -0.63 2.46
N LEU A 141 10.81 0.03 1.78
CA LEU A 141 10.53 1.46 1.96
C LEU A 141 9.08 1.70 2.31
N GLU A 142 8.87 2.61 3.25
CA GLU A 142 7.56 3.01 3.75
C GLU A 142 7.15 4.37 3.19
N SER A 143 5.85 4.58 3.08
CA SER A 143 5.25 5.86 2.73
C SER A 143 4.04 6.13 3.59
N HIS A 144 4.01 7.33 4.20
CA HIS A 144 2.96 7.80 5.11
C HIS A 144 2.44 9.13 4.59
N PRO A 145 1.39 9.16 3.76
CA PRO A 145 0.78 10.41 3.34
C PRO A 145 -0.02 10.99 4.50
N GLY A 146 0.05 12.29 4.70
CA GLY A 146 -0.70 12.98 5.75
C GLY A 146 -2.21 13.09 5.52
N LEU A 147 -2.72 12.58 4.40
CA LEU A 147 -4.12 12.65 4.00
C LEU A 147 -4.70 11.24 3.88
N THR A 148 -5.94 11.09 4.33
CA THR A 148 -6.68 9.82 4.29
C THR A 148 -8.01 10.01 3.58
N SER A 149 -8.40 9.02 2.75
CA SER A 149 -9.74 8.87 2.19
C SER A 149 -10.40 7.66 2.85
N TRP A 150 -11.66 7.80 3.24
CA TRP A 150 -12.40 6.73 3.92
C TRP A 150 -13.32 6.00 2.95
N SER A 151 -13.53 4.70 3.16
CA SER A 151 -14.53 3.95 2.41
C SER A 151 -15.94 4.54 2.67
N PRO A 152 -16.88 4.40 1.72
CA PRO A 152 -18.26 4.79 1.96
C PRO A 152 -18.85 4.07 3.17
N CYS A 153 -19.70 4.77 3.93
CA CYS A 153 -20.52 4.18 4.99
C CYS A 153 -21.84 3.65 4.43
N GLY A 154 -22.47 2.74 5.15
CA GLY A 154 -23.85 2.31 4.90
C GLY A 154 -24.02 0.92 4.32
N GLY A 155 -22.99 0.07 4.42
CA GLY A 155 -23.08 -1.33 3.99
C GLY A 155 -22.05 -2.22 4.66
N SER A 156 -22.05 -3.48 4.28
CA SER A 156 -21.09 -4.50 4.68
C SER A 156 -20.04 -4.79 3.59
N THR A 157 -19.98 -3.96 2.55
CA THR A 157 -19.05 -4.12 1.43
C THR A 157 -18.47 -2.79 0.99
N ALA A 158 -17.23 -2.81 0.52
CA ALA A 158 -16.59 -1.68 -0.15
C ALA A 158 -15.66 -2.17 -1.26
N ILE A 159 -15.52 -1.38 -2.29
CA ILE A 159 -14.57 -1.64 -3.37
C ILE A 159 -13.38 -0.71 -3.21
N LEU A 160 -12.23 -1.31 -2.84
CA LEU A 160 -10.94 -0.63 -2.78
C LEU A 160 -10.21 -0.82 -4.11
N ASN A 161 -9.83 0.29 -4.72
CA ASN A 161 -8.97 0.31 -5.89
C ASN A 161 -7.57 0.71 -5.47
N MET A 162 -6.57 -0.09 -5.81
CA MET A 162 -5.16 0.22 -5.70
C MET A 162 -4.54 0.23 -7.09
N ASN A 163 -3.69 1.20 -7.38
CA ASN A 163 -2.84 1.18 -8.57
C ASN A 163 -1.38 1.34 -8.14
N THR A 164 -0.58 0.32 -8.35
CA THR A 164 0.87 0.37 -8.17
C THR A 164 1.50 0.72 -9.51
N ALA A 165 2.12 1.90 -9.61
CA ALA A 165 2.79 2.37 -10.82
C ALA A 165 4.23 2.71 -10.52
N CYS A 166 5.17 2.04 -11.20
CA CYS A 166 6.61 2.33 -11.12
C CYS A 166 7.13 2.86 -12.45
N ASN A 167 8.08 3.78 -12.38
CA ASN A 167 8.79 4.31 -13.53
C ASN A 167 10.24 4.69 -13.18
N ILE A 168 11.08 4.75 -14.20
CA ILE A 168 12.47 5.20 -14.10
C ILE A 168 12.71 6.32 -15.11
N SER A 169 13.51 7.31 -14.72
CA SER A 169 13.95 8.41 -15.60
C SER A 169 15.36 8.89 -15.27
N PRO A 170 16.17 9.34 -16.25
CA PRO A 170 15.92 9.29 -17.70
C PRO A 170 15.97 7.86 -18.24
N THR A 171 15.43 7.64 -19.45
CA THR A 171 15.29 6.31 -20.05
C THR A 171 16.51 5.81 -20.82
N ASN A 172 17.51 6.65 -21.00
CA ASN A 172 18.75 6.32 -21.70
C ASN A 172 19.84 5.71 -20.79
N LEU A 173 19.65 5.71 -19.47
CA LEU A 173 20.57 5.08 -18.52
C LEU A 173 20.05 3.69 -18.17
N PRO A 174 20.94 2.65 -18.12
CA PRO A 174 20.54 1.31 -17.69
C PRO A 174 20.12 1.35 -16.21
N ALA A 175 18.86 1.04 -15.92
CA ALA A 175 18.35 0.99 -14.57
C ALA A 175 17.17 0.00 -14.47
N LEU A 176 16.93 -0.52 -13.27
CA LEU A 176 15.97 -1.58 -13.01
C LEU A 176 15.21 -1.35 -11.70
N ILE A 177 13.91 -1.62 -11.70
CA ILE A 177 13.09 -1.90 -10.51
C ILE A 177 12.39 -3.22 -10.76
N ALA A 178 12.61 -4.20 -9.90
CA ALA A 178 12.13 -5.56 -10.12
C ALA A 178 11.64 -6.24 -8.83
N VAL A 179 11.21 -7.47 -8.98
CA VAL A 179 10.92 -8.37 -7.86
C VAL A 179 12.16 -8.59 -6.98
N ASP A 180 11.95 -8.76 -5.70
CA ASP A 180 13.03 -9.10 -4.75
C ASP A 180 13.60 -10.49 -5.05
N HIS A 181 14.91 -10.60 -5.19
CA HIS A 181 15.59 -11.85 -5.53
C HIS A 181 15.43 -12.95 -4.49
N ILE A 182 15.18 -12.60 -3.22
CA ILE A 182 15.01 -13.57 -2.14
C ILE A 182 13.61 -14.18 -2.18
N SER A 183 12.57 -13.34 -2.32
CA SER A 183 11.18 -13.78 -2.31
C SER A 183 10.62 -14.08 -3.71
N GLY A 184 11.31 -13.63 -4.78
CA GLY A 184 10.80 -13.69 -6.14
C GLY A 184 9.56 -12.84 -6.38
N LYS A 185 9.30 -11.85 -5.52
CA LYS A 185 8.10 -11.02 -5.54
C LYS A 185 8.41 -9.55 -5.30
N LEU A 186 7.71 -8.66 -5.99
CA LEU A 186 7.51 -7.30 -5.55
C LEU A 186 6.31 -7.33 -4.60
N THR A 187 6.47 -6.80 -3.40
CA THR A 187 5.43 -6.84 -2.36
C THR A 187 5.01 -5.44 -1.98
N VAL A 188 3.70 -5.21 -1.92
CA VAL A 188 3.09 -4.00 -1.36
C VAL A 188 2.23 -4.42 -0.17
N LYS A 189 2.67 -4.05 1.02
CA LYS A 189 1.86 -4.17 2.25
C LYS A 189 1.17 -2.84 2.50
N PHE A 190 -0.09 -2.89 2.91
CA PHE A 190 -0.80 -1.70 3.31
C PHE A 190 -1.64 -1.95 4.56
N ALA A 191 -1.44 -1.09 5.55
CA ALA A 191 -2.19 -1.11 6.78
C ALA A 191 -3.48 -0.29 6.63
N VAL A 192 -4.56 -0.79 7.22
CA VAL A 192 -5.84 -0.09 7.25
C VAL A 192 -6.27 0.22 8.67
N GLN A 193 -6.96 1.34 8.81
CA GLN A 193 -7.63 1.73 10.04
C GLN A 193 -9.13 1.63 9.86
N TRP A 194 -9.78 1.00 10.82
CA TRP A 194 -11.23 0.90 10.91
C TRP A 194 -11.81 1.97 11.82
N ARG A 195 -13.03 2.39 11.57
CA ARG A 195 -13.84 3.19 12.48
C ARG A 195 -15.32 2.91 12.29
N ASP A 196 -16.10 3.25 13.32
CA ASP A 196 -17.56 3.21 13.26
C ASP A 196 -18.08 4.31 12.31
N CYS A 197 -19.07 3.97 11.50
CA CYS A 197 -19.77 4.90 10.59
C CYS A 197 -20.70 5.89 11.29
N ARG A 198 -21.08 5.64 12.53
CA ARG A 198 -22.10 6.41 13.27
C ARG A 198 -21.55 7.62 14.02
N LYS A 199 -20.27 7.92 13.86
CA LYS A 199 -19.62 9.03 14.58
C LYS A 199 -19.14 10.10 13.63
#